data_3ae51a1a8aa0af8acc10091679885cc7
#
_entry.id   3ae51a1a8aa0af8acc10091679885cc7
#
_cell.length_a   1.000
_cell.length_b   1.000
_cell.length_c   1.000
_cell.angle_alpha   90.00
_cell.angle_beta   90.00
_cell.angle_gamma   90.00
#
_symmetry.space_group_name_H-M   'P 1'
#
loop_
_entity.id
_entity.type
_entity.pdbx_description
1 polymer ?
#
loop_
_entity_poly.entity_id
_entity_poly.type
_entity_poly.pdbx_seq_one_letter_code
_entity_poly.pdbx_strand_id
1 'polypeptide(L)'
;MRTFNYSAIREQKWDSDVLGLIAAIYKEAGKQELYLKQRPEELEKLVEIAKIQSTEASNAIEGIVTTSTRIRQLVEEKTTPRNRDEQEIAGYRDVLSIIHESFDAIPITQNYILQLHKSLYSHMNNPLAGRTKITQNYITATYPDGHVETLFTPLAPYETPEALDRICEEYNRVIGNMELEPLIAIPVFIHDFLCIHPFNDGNGRMSRLLTTLLLYRSGFYVGKYISLEAKIAKNKDLYYDALAQAQIGWHEGTEDVVPFIKYLLGTILAAYKDFEDRMALVETKLPALEMVRRASKNRIGRFKKQDIRELCPTLSDSSIEGALRKLVAAGELKKEGKGKNTCYFRLN
;
A
#
# COMPACT_ATOMS: atom_id res chain seq x y z
N MET A 1 -9.73 -28.36 -9.69
CA MET A 1 -9.83 -27.09 -8.90
C MET A 1 -8.71 -27.09 -7.88
N ARG A 2 -7.98 -25.98 -7.75
CA ARG A 2 -6.94 -25.79 -6.72
C ARG A 2 -7.54 -25.97 -5.31
N THR A 3 -6.80 -26.66 -4.44
CA THR A 3 -7.16 -26.80 -3.02
C THR A 3 -6.40 -25.75 -2.22
N PHE A 4 -7.10 -24.96 -1.42
CA PHE A 4 -6.51 -23.99 -0.50
C PHE A 4 -6.39 -24.63 0.88
N ASN A 5 -5.18 -24.68 1.43
CA ASN A 5 -4.91 -25.25 2.76
C ASN A 5 -3.82 -24.42 3.45
N TYR A 6 -4.23 -23.40 4.19
CA TYR A 6 -3.29 -22.52 4.88
C TYR A 6 -2.63 -23.17 6.10
N SER A 7 -3.19 -24.25 6.65
CA SER A 7 -2.50 -25.01 7.70
C SER A 7 -1.21 -25.68 7.20
N ALA A 8 -1.15 -26.08 5.93
CA ALA A 8 0.06 -26.68 5.37
C ALA A 8 1.25 -25.70 5.38
N ILE A 9 0.99 -24.39 5.31
CA ILE A 9 2.00 -23.33 5.37
C ILE A 9 2.67 -23.27 6.75
N ARG A 10 1.99 -23.69 7.81
CA ARG A 10 2.54 -23.76 9.17
C ARG A 10 3.76 -24.67 9.26
N GLU A 11 3.77 -25.74 8.48
CA GLU A 11 4.86 -26.73 8.49
C GLU A 11 6.06 -26.30 7.64
N GLN A 12 5.93 -25.20 6.89
CA GLN A 12 7.00 -24.64 6.08
C GLN A 12 8.16 -24.15 6.96
N LYS A 13 9.39 -24.42 6.55
CA LYS A 13 10.58 -23.86 7.20
C LYS A 13 10.79 -22.43 6.74
N TRP A 14 10.70 -21.50 7.68
CA TRP A 14 10.96 -20.08 7.41
C TRP A 14 12.44 -19.78 7.55
N ASP A 15 12.98 -19.00 6.59
CA ASP A 15 14.36 -18.55 6.68
C ASP A 15 14.51 -17.39 7.69
N SER A 16 15.77 -17.08 8.03
CA SER A 16 16.11 -16.03 8.99
C SER A 16 15.64 -14.63 8.56
N ASP A 17 15.48 -14.38 7.25
CA ASP A 17 15.06 -13.08 6.74
C ASP A 17 13.57 -12.83 7.06
N VAL A 18 12.70 -13.83 6.82
CA VAL A 18 11.28 -13.76 7.15
C VAL A 18 11.09 -13.57 8.65
N LEU A 19 11.77 -14.37 9.47
CA LEU A 19 11.70 -14.27 10.93
C LEU A 19 12.23 -12.92 11.43
N GLY A 20 13.32 -12.43 10.85
CA GLY A 20 13.88 -11.12 11.15
C GLY A 20 12.95 -9.97 10.81
N LEU A 21 12.27 -10.02 9.65
CA LEU A 21 11.28 -9.02 9.24
C LEU A 21 10.08 -9.01 10.19
N ILE A 22 9.54 -10.17 10.55
CA ILE A 22 8.42 -10.29 11.50
C ILE A 22 8.81 -9.69 12.86
N ALA A 23 9.94 -10.09 13.42
CA ALA A 23 10.42 -9.56 14.70
C ALA A 23 10.61 -8.04 14.68
N ALA A 24 11.18 -7.51 13.58
CA ALA A 24 11.36 -6.07 13.40
C ALA A 24 10.02 -5.32 13.31
N ILE A 25 9.02 -5.86 12.59
CA ILE A 25 7.69 -5.25 12.47
C ILE A 25 7.01 -5.20 13.83
N TYR A 26 7.03 -6.27 14.63
CA TYR A 26 6.44 -6.27 15.97
C TYR A 26 7.10 -5.27 16.91
N LYS A 27 8.43 -5.15 16.84
CA LYS A 27 9.18 -4.13 17.59
C LYS A 27 8.72 -2.71 17.24
N GLU A 28 8.59 -2.40 15.97
CA GLU A 28 8.18 -1.08 15.52
C GLU A 28 6.69 -0.81 15.78
N ALA A 29 5.83 -1.84 15.67
CA ALA A 29 4.41 -1.73 16.03
C ALA A 29 4.24 -1.41 17.52
N GLY A 30 5.03 -2.03 18.41
CA GLY A 30 5.03 -1.71 19.84
C GLY A 30 5.45 -0.27 20.12
N LYS A 31 6.44 0.29 19.40
CA LYS A 31 6.79 1.71 19.48
C LYS A 31 5.66 2.61 19.02
N GLN A 32 5.02 2.27 17.88
CA GLN A 32 3.89 3.04 17.37
C GLN A 32 2.77 3.17 18.41
N GLU A 33 2.46 2.11 19.15
CA GLU A 33 1.44 2.15 20.20
C GLU A 33 1.71 3.21 21.29
N LEU A 34 2.99 3.44 21.62
CA LEU A 34 3.37 4.50 22.56
C LEU A 34 3.08 5.89 21.99
N TYR A 35 3.39 6.14 20.71
CA TYR A 35 3.09 7.41 20.05
C TYR A 35 1.59 7.67 19.94
N LEU A 36 0.78 6.63 19.68
CA LEU A 36 -0.69 6.74 19.61
C LEU A 36 -1.30 7.30 20.90
N LYS A 37 -0.72 6.94 22.04
CA LYS A 37 -1.16 7.42 23.36
C LYS A 37 -0.68 8.84 23.70
N GLN A 38 0.42 9.28 23.12
CA GLN A 38 1.12 10.51 23.53
C GLN A 38 0.89 11.71 22.61
N ARG A 39 0.51 11.51 21.33
CA ARG A 39 0.54 12.53 20.27
C ARG A 39 -0.66 12.48 19.31
N PRO A 40 -1.92 12.57 19.81
CA PRO A 40 -3.09 12.40 18.95
C PRO A 40 -3.21 13.47 17.85
N GLU A 41 -2.93 14.75 18.12
CA GLU A 41 -3.11 15.84 17.14
C GLU A 41 -2.17 15.75 15.95
N GLU A 42 -0.91 15.36 16.21
CA GLU A 42 0.09 15.19 15.16
C GLU A 42 -0.24 13.97 14.28
N LEU A 43 -0.80 12.94 14.89
CA LEU A 43 -1.23 11.73 14.20
C LEU A 43 -2.41 11.96 13.27
N GLU A 44 -3.37 12.80 13.65
CA GLU A 44 -4.51 13.16 12.78
C GLU A 44 -4.03 13.75 11.44
N LYS A 45 -3.04 14.65 11.48
CA LYS A 45 -2.44 15.21 10.26
C LYS A 45 -1.77 14.16 9.39
N LEU A 46 -1.11 13.16 10.00
CA LEU A 46 -0.52 12.06 9.25
C LEU A 46 -1.58 11.18 8.59
N VAL A 47 -2.73 10.95 9.25
CA VAL A 47 -3.85 10.19 8.67
C VAL A 47 -4.36 10.86 7.40
N GLU A 48 -4.61 12.17 7.42
CA GLU A 48 -5.10 12.90 6.24
C GLU A 48 -4.10 12.82 5.07
N ILE A 49 -2.81 12.99 5.36
CA ILE A 49 -1.76 12.90 4.35
C ILE A 49 -1.66 11.48 3.80
N ALA A 50 -1.72 10.46 4.65
CA ALA A 50 -1.67 9.06 4.23
C ALA A 50 -2.86 8.71 3.34
N LYS A 51 -4.08 9.17 3.67
CA LYS A 51 -5.27 8.97 2.82
C LYS A 51 -5.09 9.54 1.42
N ILE A 52 -4.56 10.77 1.30
CA ILE A 52 -4.28 11.39 0.00
C ILE A 52 -3.27 10.57 -0.77
N GLN A 53 -2.13 10.21 -0.14
CA GLN A 53 -1.05 9.46 -0.76
C GLN A 53 -1.49 8.06 -1.18
N SER A 54 -2.26 7.35 -0.35
CA SER A 54 -2.79 6.01 -0.65
C SER A 54 -3.76 6.05 -1.82
N THR A 55 -4.67 7.04 -1.83
CA THR A 55 -5.63 7.22 -2.91
C THR A 55 -4.94 7.56 -4.23
N GLU A 56 -3.97 8.47 -4.22
CA GLU A 56 -3.18 8.85 -5.41
C GLU A 56 -2.38 7.64 -5.93
N ALA A 57 -1.57 7.04 -5.07
CA ALA A 57 -0.63 6.01 -5.46
C ALA A 57 -1.31 4.72 -5.94
N SER A 58 -2.35 4.25 -5.25
CA SER A 58 -3.05 3.03 -5.64
C SER A 58 -3.70 3.14 -7.02
N ASN A 59 -4.28 4.30 -7.34
CA ASN A 59 -4.87 4.54 -8.65
C ASN A 59 -3.79 4.74 -9.73
N ALA A 60 -2.70 5.46 -9.42
CA ALA A 60 -1.59 5.67 -10.34
C ALA A 60 -0.87 4.37 -10.74
N ILE A 61 -0.81 3.36 -9.87
CA ILE A 61 -0.30 2.02 -10.20
C ILE A 61 -1.07 1.41 -11.36
N GLU A 62 -2.38 1.63 -11.41
CA GLU A 62 -3.28 1.15 -12.48
C GLU A 62 -3.40 2.12 -13.67
N GLY A 63 -2.61 3.20 -13.68
CA GLY A 63 -2.65 4.21 -14.76
C GLY A 63 -3.79 5.22 -14.63
N ILE A 64 -4.56 5.20 -13.55
CA ILE A 64 -5.66 6.13 -13.26
C ILE A 64 -5.08 7.36 -12.57
N VAL A 65 -5.09 8.51 -13.25
CA VAL A 65 -4.38 9.70 -12.79
C VAL A 65 -5.20 10.99 -12.93
N THR A 66 -4.96 11.92 -12.01
CA THR A 66 -5.40 13.31 -12.11
C THR A 66 -4.35 14.24 -11.51
N THR A 67 -4.58 15.55 -11.47
CA THR A 67 -3.61 16.48 -10.88
C THR A 67 -3.57 16.35 -9.35
N SER A 68 -2.40 16.61 -8.74
CA SER A 68 -2.27 16.56 -7.27
C SER A 68 -3.23 17.53 -6.54
N THR A 69 -3.58 18.66 -7.16
CA THR A 69 -4.59 19.56 -6.64
C THR A 69 -5.97 18.90 -6.62
N ARG A 70 -6.33 18.19 -7.71
CA ARG A 70 -7.61 17.48 -7.79
C ARG A 70 -7.67 16.31 -6.83
N ILE A 71 -6.58 15.55 -6.66
CA ILE A 71 -6.51 14.49 -5.63
C ILE A 71 -6.88 15.05 -4.26
N ARG A 72 -6.28 16.18 -3.85
CA ARG A 72 -6.61 16.81 -2.57
C ARG A 72 -8.08 17.21 -2.48
N GLN A 73 -8.60 17.87 -3.50
CA GLN A 73 -10.01 18.25 -3.54
C GLN A 73 -10.96 17.06 -3.44
N LEU A 74 -10.64 15.97 -4.14
CA LEU A 74 -11.44 14.75 -4.08
C LEU A 74 -11.37 14.07 -2.70
N VAL A 75 -10.21 14.06 -2.05
CA VAL A 75 -10.02 13.37 -0.78
C VAL A 75 -10.44 14.21 0.42
N GLU A 76 -9.96 15.45 0.53
CA GLU A 76 -10.23 16.34 1.67
C GLU A 76 -11.61 16.99 1.57
N GLU A 77 -11.93 17.60 0.42
CA GLU A 77 -13.15 18.40 0.21
C GLU A 77 -14.32 17.57 -0.32
N LYS A 78 -14.08 16.31 -0.71
CA LYS A 78 -15.08 15.41 -1.31
C LYS A 78 -15.82 16.04 -2.49
N THR A 79 -15.12 16.81 -3.32
CA THR A 79 -15.70 17.46 -4.49
C THR A 79 -16.19 16.45 -5.52
N THR A 80 -17.18 16.83 -6.33
CA THR A 80 -17.75 15.96 -7.38
C THR A 80 -16.70 15.59 -8.43
N PRO A 81 -16.55 14.28 -8.75
CA PRO A 81 -15.68 13.83 -9.83
C PRO A 81 -16.12 14.37 -11.20
N ARG A 82 -15.16 14.73 -12.07
CA ARG A 82 -15.40 15.36 -13.38
C ARG A 82 -15.32 14.39 -14.56
N ASN A 83 -14.59 13.29 -14.38
CA ASN A 83 -14.37 12.29 -15.41
C ASN A 83 -14.25 10.88 -14.79
N ARG A 84 -14.05 9.87 -15.62
CA ARG A 84 -13.95 8.47 -15.19
C ARG A 84 -12.84 8.27 -14.18
N ASP A 85 -11.62 8.76 -14.43
CA ASP A 85 -10.49 8.57 -13.53
C ASP A 85 -10.78 9.16 -12.14
N GLU A 86 -11.36 10.36 -12.07
CA GLU A 86 -11.76 10.99 -10.82
C GLU A 86 -12.87 10.21 -10.09
N GLN A 87 -13.78 9.56 -10.83
CA GLN A 87 -14.80 8.68 -10.26
C GLN A 87 -14.17 7.44 -9.61
N GLU A 88 -13.20 6.84 -10.27
CA GLU A 88 -12.46 5.68 -9.74
C GLU A 88 -11.62 6.07 -8.51
N ILE A 89 -10.96 7.23 -8.54
CA ILE A 89 -10.23 7.81 -7.41
C ILE A 89 -11.16 8.06 -6.22
N ALA A 90 -12.34 8.64 -6.45
CA ALA A 90 -13.33 8.90 -5.41
C ALA A 90 -13.85 7.60 -4.78
N GLY A 91 -14.10 6.58 -5.59
CA GLY A 91 -14.50 5.25 -5.10
C GLY A 91 -13.43 4.60 -4.23
N TYR A 92 -12.15 4.67 -4.63
CA TYR A 92 -11.05 4.18 -3.80
C TYR A 92 -10.96 4.90 -2.45
N ARG A 93 -11.03 6.25 -2.46
CA ARG A 93 -11.09 7.07 -1.25
C ARG A 93 -12.19 6.62 -0.30
N ASP A 94 -13.39 6.36 -0.83
CA ASP A 94 -14.54 5.98 -0.01
C ASP A 94 -14.34 4.63 0.66
N VAL A 95 -13.85 3.62 -0.07
CA VAL A 95 -13.54 2.30 0.50
C VAL A 95 -12.43 2.40 1.53
N LEU A 96 -11.36 3.17 1.25
CA LEU A 96 -10.28 3.38 2.20
C LEU A 96 -10.79 4.04 3.50
N SER A 97 -11.71 5.02 3.38
CA SER A 97 -12.33 5.66 4.54
C SER A 97 -13.18 4.68 5.35
N ILE A 98 -13.98 3.83 4.70
CA ILE A 98 -14.74 2.76 5.36
C ILE A 98 -13.80 1.83 6.16
N ILE A 99 -12.68 1.43 5.56
CA ILE A 99 -11.69 0.57 6.22
C ILE A 99 -11.07 1.31 7.43
N HIS A 100 -10.66 2.57 7.28
CA HIS A 100 -10.07 3.36 8.36
C HIS A 100 -10.99 3.55 9.56
N GLU A 101 -12.30 3.63 9.32
CA GLU A 101 -13.30 3.94 10.34
C GLU A 101 -13.94 2.69 10.95
N SER A 102 -14.00 1.58 10.20
CA SER A 102 -14.85 0.43 10.58
C SER A 102 -14.20 -0.93 10.33
N PHE A 103 -12.86 -1.03 10.26
CA PHE A 103 -12.15 -2.27 9.93
C PHE A 103 -12.50 -3.44 10.84
N ASP A 104 -12.79 -3.21 12.11
CA ASP A 104 -13.16 -4.22 13.12
C ASP A 104 -14.55 -4.81 12.86
N ALA A 105 -15.46 -4.04 12.27
CA ALA A 105 -16.81 -4.45 11.91
C ALA A 105 -16.90 -5.12 10.51
N ILE A 106 -15.83 -5.14 9.71
CA ILE A 106 -15.81 -5.73 8.37
C ILE A 106 -15.30 -7.18 8.45
N PRO A 107 -16.17 -8.20 8.36
CA PRO A 107 -15.73 -9.60 8.34
C PRO A 107 -15.05 -9.95 7.01
N ILE A 108 -14.09 -10.85 7.06
CA ILE A 108 -13.39 -11.33 5.87
C ILE A 108 -14.21 -12.46 5.24
N THR A 109 -15.13 -12.10 4.38
CA THR A 109 -16.00 -13.02 3.65
C THR A 109 -16.15 -12.57 2.20
N GLN A 110 -16.44 -13.50 1.32
CA GLN A 110 -16.74 -13.20 -0.08
C GLN A 110 -17.76 -12.06 -0.20
N ASN A 111 -18.86 -12.11 0.53
CA ASN A 111 -19.91 -11.10 0.44
C ASN A 111 -19.43 -9.69 0.78
N TYR A 112 -18.60 -9.52 1.82
CA TYR A 112 -18.06 -8.21 2.16
C TYR A 112 -17.00 -7.74 1.18
N ILE A 113 -16.19 -8.63 0.61
CA ILE A 113 -15.26 -8.30 -0.47
C ILE A 113 -16.03 -7.80 -1.70
N LEU A 114 -17.16 -8.46 -2.06
CA LEU A 114 -18.04 -8.00 -3.13
C LEU A 114 -18.66 -6.62 -2.83
N GLN A 115 -19.07 -6.37 -1.58
CA GLN A 115 -19.61 -5.07 -1.17
C GLN A 115 -18.54 -3.97 -1.24
N LEU A 116 -17.32 -4.22 -0.78
CA LEU A 116 -16.22 -3.26 -0.92
C LEU A 116 -15.92 -2.97 -2.39
N HIS A 117 -15.90 -4.00 -3.23
CA HIS A 117 -15.74 -3.82 -4.68
C HIS A 117 -16.92 -3.02 -5.30
N LYS A 118 -18.15 -3.23 -4.84
CA LYS A 118 -19.29 -2.42 -5.26
C LYS A 118 -19.11 -0.94 -4.88
N SER A 119 -18.62 -0.70 -3.66
CA SER A 119 -18.34 0.66 -3.16
C SER A 119 -17.20 1.33 -3.93
N LEU A 120 -16.19 0.56 -4.40
CA LEU A 120 -15.10 1.07 -5.25
C LEU A 120 -15.62 1.71 -6.55
N TYR A 121 -16.76 1.25 -7.04
CA TYR A 121 -17.41 1.75 -8.26
C TYR A 121 -18.68 2.57 -8.00
N SER A 122 -18.89 3.05 -6.76
CA SER A 122 -20.13 3.76 -6.36
C SER A 122 -20.38 5.06 -7.12
N HIS A 123 -19.33 5.68 -7.65
CA HIS A 123 -19.42 6.91 -8.45
C HIS A 123 -19.60 6.65 -9.95
N MET A 124 -19.70 5.38 -10.36
CA MET A 124 -19.79 4.95 -11.76
C MET A 124 -21.01 4.06 -11.97
N ASN A 125 -21.58 4.11 -13.17
CA ASN A 125 -22.57 3.13 -13.57
C ASN A 125 -21.87 1.89 -14.13
N ASN A 126 -21.39 1.00 -13.22
CA ASN A 126 -20.71 -0.24 -13.57
C ASN A 126 -21.60 -1.46 -13.20
N PRO A 127 -22.21 -2.16 -14.17
CA PRO A 127 -23.10 -3.28 -13.90
C PRO A 127 -22.38 -4.51 -13.31
N LEU A 128 -21.05 -4.57 -13.40
CA LEU A 128 -20.23 -5.65 -12.85
C LEU A 128 -19.68 -5.32 -11.44
N ALA A 129 -19.97 -4.12 -10.92
CA ALA A 129 -19.55 -3.74 -9.58
C ALA A 129 -20.17 -4.68 -8.53
N GLY A 130 -19.34 -5.22 -7.66
CA GLY A 130 -19.75 -6.16 -6.61
C GLY A 130 -20.11 -7.57 -7.12
N ARG A 131 -19.64 -7.95 -8.29
CA ARG A 131 -19.82 -9.29 -8.86
C ARG A 131 -18.48 -9.89 -9.25
N THR A 132 -18.35 -11.20 -9.11
CA THR A 132 -17.21 -11.92 -9.66
C THR A 132 -17.22 -11.85 -11.19
N LYS A 133 -16.05 -12.01 -11.78
CA LYS A 133 -15.86 -11.94 -13.24
C LYS A 133 -16.74 -12.95 -13.97
N ILE A 134 -17.22 -12.53 -15.13
CA ILE A 134 -18.03 -13.36 -16.03
C ILE A 134 -17.28 -13.74 -17.31
N THR A 135 -16.15 -13.10 -17.55
CA THR A 135 -15.24 -13.37 -18.68
C THR A 135 -13.84 -13.70 -18.16
N GLN A 136 -13.11 -14.54 -18.90
CA GLN A 136 -11.72 -14.82 -18.57
C GLN A 136 -10.90 -13.54 -18.69
N ASN A 137 -10.09 -13.27 -17.68
CA ASN A 137 -9.09 -12.21 -17.68
C ASN A 137 -7.68 -12.82 -17.72
N TYR A 138 -6.72 -12.03 -18.19
CA TYR A 138 -5.33 -12.41 -18.33
C TYR A 138 -4.46 -11.31 -17.73
N ILE A 139 -3.41 -11.70 -17.02
CA ILE A 139 -2.38 -10.76 -16.58
C ILE A 139 -1.33 -10.72 -17.69
N THR A 140 -1.19 -9.56 -18.32
CA THR A 140 -0.35 -9.39 -19.50
C THR A 140 0.71 -8.32 -19.32
N ALA A 141 1.85 -8.48 -19.98
CA ALA A 141 2.83 -7.42 -20.21
C ALA A 141 2.72 -6.93 -21.66
N THR A 142 2.80 -5.61 -21.83
CA THR A 142 2.90 -4.99 -23.17
C THR A 142 4.30 -4.39 -23.29
N TYR A 143 5.05 -4.87 -24.28
CA TYR A 143 6.41 -4.43 -24.55
C TYR A 143 6.45 -3.20 -25.47
N PRO A 144 7.57 -2.44 -25.51
CA PRO A 144 7.69 -1.23 -26.32
C PRO A 144 7.50 -1.46 -27.84
N ASP A 145 7.70 -2.69 -28.32
CA ASP A 145 7.49 -3.10 -29.72
C ASP A 145 6.02 -3.43 -30.04
N GLY A 146 5.13 -3.33 -29.04
CA GLY A 146 3.70 -3.64 -29.16
C GLY A 146 3.37 -5.13 -28.93
N HIS A 147 4.36 -5.98 -28.67
CA HIS A 147 4.12 -7.38 -28.31
C HIS A 147 3.40 -7.46 -26.95
N VAL A 148 2.40 -8.33 -26.87
CA VAL A 148 1.65 -8.63 -25.63
C VAL A 148 1.90 -10.06 -25.23
N GLU A 149 2.45 -10.26 -24.04
CA GLU A 149 2.71 -11.58 -23.46
C GLU A 149 1.77 -11.83 -22.29
N THR A 150 1.19 -13.02 -22.21
CA THR A 150 0.41 -13.44 -21.03
C THR A 150 1.37 -13.95 -19.96
N LEU A 151 1.49 -13.22 -18.87
CA LEU A 151 2.35 -13.55 -17.75
C LEU A 151 1.69 -14.58 -16.82
N PHE A 152 0.38 -14.48 -16.63
CA PHE A 152 -0.39 -15.38 -15.79
C PHE A 152 -1.84 -15.47 -16.25
N THR A 153 -2.43 -16.65 -16.19
CA THR A 153 -3.85 -16.90 -16.45
C THR A 153 -4.57 -17.20 -15.13
N PRO A 154 -5.35 -16.27 -14.58
CA PRO A 154 -6.14 -16.49 -13.37
C PRO A 154 -7.17 -17.61 -13.51
N LEU A 155 -7.80 -18.02 -12.40
CA LEU A 155 -8.88 -19.01 -12.43
C LEU A 155 -9.98 -18.65 -13.41
N ALA A 156 -10.65 -19.68 -13.95
CA ALA A 156 -11.81 -19.50 -14.81
C ALA A 156 -12.97 -18.83 -14.06
N PRO A 157 -13.85 -18.07 -14.74
CA PRO A 157 -14.98 -17.39 -14.11
C PRO A 157 -15.87 -18.30 -13.26
N TYR A 158 -16.12 -19.54 -13.70
CA TYR A 158 -16.98 -20.49 -12.98
C TYR A 158 -16.35 -21.03 -11.69
N GLU A 159 -15.01 -21.03 -11.55
CA GLU A 159 -14.27 -21.44 -10.35
C GLU A 159 -14.12 -20.29 -9.33
N THR A 160 -14.18 -19.07 -9.82
CA THR A 160 -13.84 -17.87 -9.05
C THR A 160 -14.68 -17.66 -7.77
N PRO A 161 -16.03 -17.83 -7.78
CA PRO A 161 -16.81 -17.61 -6.56
C PRO A 161 -16.44 -18.59 -5.44
N GLU A 162 -16.30 -19.87 -5.75
CA GLU A 162 -15.94 -20.88 -4.76
C GLU A 162 -14.52 -20.67 -4.23
N ALA A 163 -13.56 -20.34 -5.12
CA ALA A 163 -12.19 -20.09 -4.71
C ALA A 163 -12.08 -18.87 -3.78
N LEU A 164 -12.80 -17.78 -4.09
CA LEU A 164 -12.81 -16.58 -3.25
C LEU A 164 -13.40 -16.87 -1.85
N ASP A 165 -14.44 -17.67 -1.78
CA ASP A 165 -15.04 -18.07 -0.51
C ASP A 165 -14.08 -18.94 0.30
N ARG A 166 -13.43 -19.91 -0.35
CA ARG A 166 -12.46 -20.82 0.28
C ARG A 166 -11.26 -20.10 0.87
N ILE A 167 -10.66 -19.12 0.19
CA ILE A 167 -9.54 -18.38 0.78
C ILE A 167 -9.98 -17.54 1.99
N CYS A 168 -11.23 -17.02 1.99
CA CYS A 168 -11.79 -16.33 3.16
C CYS A 168 -11.97 -17.29 4.34
N GLU A 169 -12.53 -18.48 4.10
CA GLU A 169 -12.71 -19.52 5.13
C GLU A 169 -11.35 -19.94 5.72
N GLU A 170 -10.38 -20.27 4.87
CA GLU A 170 -9.04 -20.68 5.29
C GLU A 170 -8.32 -19.59 6.11
N TYR A 171 -8.35 -18.34 5.64
CA TYR A 171 -7.77 -17.22 6.38
C TYR A 171 -8.41 -17.07 7.76
N ASN A 172 -9.75 -17.03 7.83
CA ASN A 172 -10.44 -16.89 9.11
C ASN A 172 -10.16 -18.05 10.04
N ARG A 173 -10.06 -19.27 9.52
CA ARG A 173 -9.77 -20.47 10.30
C ARG A 173 -8.37 -20.42 10.92
N VAL A 174 -7.34 -20.14 10.12
CA VAL A 174 -5.95 -20.14 10.63
C VAL A 174 -5.67 -18.98 11.58
N ILE A 175 -6.32 -17.81 11.35
CA ILE A 175 -6.20 -16.67 12.26
C ILE A 175 -7.01 -16.92 13.53
N GLY A 176 -8.24 -17.39 13.42
CA GLY A 176 -9.11 -17.64 14.58
C GLY A 176 -8.57 -18.73 15.51
N ASN A 177 -7.93 -19.74 14.97
CA ASN A 177 -7.30 -20.82 15.73
C ASN A 177 -5.84 -20.52 16.15
N MET A 178 -5.28 -19.36 15.77
CA MET A 178 -3.86 -19.01 15.96
C MET A 178 -2.90 -20.06 15.36
N GLU A 179 -3.27 -20.64 14.21
CA GLU A 179 -2.47 -21.64 13.53
C GLU A 179 -1.34 -21.02 12.70
N LEU A 180 -1.54 -19.81 12.20
CA LEU A 180 -0.58 -19.12 11.34
C LEU A 180 -0.39 -17.67 11.81
N GLU A 181 0.86 -17.19 11.75
CA GLU A 181 1.24 -15.82 12.05
C GLU A 181 0.54 -14.84 11.08
N PRO A 182 -0.15 -13.78 11.55
CA PRO A 182 -0.86 -12.85 10.67
C PRO A 182 0.02 -12.21 9.58
N LEU A 183 1.27 -11.87 9.89
CA LEU A 183 2.21 -11.32 8.92
C LEU A 183 2.65 -12.32 7.84
N ILE A 184 2.33 -13.61 8.01
CA ILE A 184 2.47 -14.65 6.99
C ILE A 184 1.13 -14.89 6.29
N ALA A 185 0.04 -15.03 7.06
CA ALA A 185 -1.29 -15.31 6.51
C ALA A 185 -1.78 -14.21 5.56
N ILE A 186 -1.52 -12.94 5.88
CA ILE A 186 -1.94 -11.79 5.06
C ILE A 186 -1.30 -11.84 3.66
N PRO A 187 0.03 -11.91 3.50
CA PRO A 187 0.61 -12.03 2.16
C PRO A 187 0.10 -13.24 1.37
N VAL A 188 -0.07 -14.39 2.02
CA VAL A 188 -0.63 -15.60 1.37
C VAL A 188 -2.02 -15.36 0.85
N PHE A 189 -2.91 -14.80 1.67
CA PHE A 189 -4.27 -14.44 1.26
C PHE A 189 -4.29 -13.45 0.08
N ILE A 190 -3.46 -12.42 0.15
CA ILE A 190 -3.38 -11.40 -0.91
C ILE A 190 -2.82 -11.98 -2.20
N HIS A 191 -1.82 -12.87 -2.11
CA HIS A 191 -1.28 -13.58 -3.26
C HIS A 191 -2.36 -14.46 -3.93
N ASP A 192 -3.07 -15.29 -3.15
CA ASP A 192 -4.15 -16.11 -3.67
C ASP A 192 -5.28 -15.27 -4.27
N PHE A 193 -5.66 -14.15 -3.63
CA PHE A 193 -6.63 -13.21 -4.18
C PHE A 193 -6.20 -12.67 -5.55
N LEU A 194 -4.93 -12.32 -5.71
CA LEU A 194 -4.39 -11.83 -6.98
C LEU A 194 -4.31 -12.93 -8.05
N CYS A 195 -4.03 -14.17 -7.67
CA CYS A 195 -4.01 -15.32 -8.58
C CYS A 195 -5.44 -15.76 -9.00
N ILE A 196 -6.42 -15.71 -8.10
CA ILE A 196 -7.83 -15.91 -8.41
C ILE A 196 -8.33 -14.81 -9.35
N HIS A 197 -7.91 -13.56 -9.07
CA HIS A 197 -8.28 -12.36 -9.84
C HIS A 197 -9.79 -12.23 -10.03
N PRO A 198 -10.55 -12.08 -8.91
CA PRO A 198 -11.97 -12.37 -8.90
C PRO A 198 -12.86 -11.39 -9.69
N PHE A 199 -12.37 -10.22 -10.05
CA PHE A 199 -13.14 -9.18 -10.71
C PHE A 199 -12.70 -8.98 -12.17
N ASN A 200 -13.61 -8.45 -12.99
CA ASN A 200 -13.25 -8.05 -14.35
C ASN A 200 -12.25 -6.85 -14.35
N ASP A 201 -12.34 -5.98 -13.33
CA ASP A 201 -11.48 -4.82 -13.14
C ASP A 201 -11.37 -4.50 -11.63
N GLY A 202 -10.34 -3.76 -11.21
CA GLY A 202 -10.16 -3.30 -9.83
C GLY A 202 -9.48 -4.31 -8.90
N ASN A 203 -8.99 -5.44 -9.37
CA ASN A 203 -8.34 -6.46 -8.53
C ASN A 203 -7.09 -5.92 -7.79
N GLY A 204 -6.24 -5.16 -8.48
CA GLY A 204 -5.07 -4.55 -7.86
C GLY A 204 -5.43 -3.55 -6.77
N ARG A 205 -6.41 -2.67 -7.01
CA ARG A 205 -6.89 -1.73 -6.00
C ARG A 205 -7.52 -2.44 -4.81
N MET A 206 -8.35 -3.47 -5.07
CA MET A 206 -8.95 -4.29 -4.02
C MET A 206 -7.91 -5.05 -3.20
N SER A 207 -6.86 -5.61 -3.82
CA SER A 207 -5.80 -6.31 -3.08
C SER A 207 -5.07 -5.37 -2.09
N ARG A 208 -4.81 -4.11 -2.49
CA ARG A 208 -4.19 -3.11 -1.61
C ARG A 208 -5.12 -2.66 -0.49
N LEU A 209 -6.40 -2.45 -0.77
CA LEU A 209 -7.43 -2.17 0.25
C LEU A 209 -7.59 -3.33 1.24
N LEU A 210 -7.62 -4.58 0.74
CA LEU A 210 -7.67 -5.78 1.58
C LEU A 210 -6.40 -5.94 2.41
N THR A 211 -5.23 -5.64 1.88
CA THR A 211 -3.98 -5.63 2.67
C THR A 211 -4.10 -4.70 3.87
N THR A 212 -4.58 -3.48 3.66
CA THR A 212 -4.81 -2.50 4.74
C THR A 212 -5.83 -3.01 5.75
N LEU A 213 -6.97 -3.55 5.30
CA LEU A 213 -8.00 -4.12 6.16
C LEU A 213 -7.47 -5.26 7.03
N LEU A 214 -6.77 -6.22 6.43
CA LEU A 214 -6.24 -7.40 7.12
C LEU A 214 -5.15 -7.02 8.15
N LEU A 215 -4.28 -6.07 7.80
CA LEU A 215 -3.29 -5.52 8.73
C LEU A 215 -3.95 -4.87 9.94
N TYR A 216 -4.98 -4.03 9.74
CA TYR A 216 -5.68 -3.36 10.86
C TYR A 216 -6.39 -4.36 11.76
N ARG A 217 -7.06 -5.36 11.20
CA ARG A 217 -7.69 -6.43 11.96
C ARG A 217 -6.70 -7.27 12.76
N SER A 218 -5.45 -7.28 12.35
CA SER A 218 -4.34 -7.97 13.04
C SER A 218 -3.52 -7.05 13.97
N GLY A 219 -3.96 -5.78 14.16
CA GLY A 219 -3.30 -4.83 15.07
C GLY A 219 -2.15 -4.03 14.47
N PHE A 220 -1.92 -4.11 13.16
CA PHE A 220 -0.87 -3.37 12.47
C PHE A 220 -1.41 -2.11 11.78
N TYR A 221 -1.34 -0.97 12.47
CA TYR A 221 -2.00 0.27 12.04
C TYR A 221 -1.11 1.22 11.24
N VAL A 222 0.09 0.82 10.84
CA VAL A 222 1.03 1.73 10.16
C VAL A 222 0.45 2.33 8.87
N GLY A 223 -0.34 1.56 8.12
CA GLY A 223 -1.02 2.02 6.90
C GLY A 223 -1.99 3.20 7.12
N LYS A 224 -2.42 3.45 8.36
CA LYS A 224 -3.25 4.61 8.73
C LYS A 224 -2.46 5.93 8.65
N TYR A 225 -1.16 5.88 8.86
CA TYR A 225 -0.27 7.05 9.01
C TYR A 225 0.74 7.19 7.88
N ILE A 226 1.08 6.09 7.23
CA ILE A 226 2.04 6.00 6.13
C ILE A 226 1.43 5.18 5.00
N SER A 227 1.33 5.75 3.81
CA SER A 227 0.80 5.03 2.65
C SER A 227 1.70 3.84 2.24
N LEU A 228 1.16 2.64 2.34
CA LEU A 228 1.78 1.43 1.80
C LEU A 228 1.77 1.46 0.27
N GLU A 229 0.71 1.97 -0.33
CA GLU A 229 0.55 2.08 -1.77
C GLU A 229 1.59 3.01 -2.40
N ALA A 230 1.94 4.10 -1.72
CA ALA A 230 3.01 4.99 -2.17
C ALA A 230 4.39 4.29 -2.15
N LYS A 231 4.62 3.37 -1.21
CA LYS A 231 5.84 2.56 -1.18
C LYS A 231 5.85 1.52 -2.30
N ILE A 232 4.72 0.88 -2.57
CA ILE A 232 4.55 -0.06 -3.68
C ILE A 232 4.76 0.68 -5.01
N ALA A 233 4.12 1.83 -5.21
CA ALA A 233 4.26 2.63 -6.43
C ALA A 233 5.72 3.06 -6.70
N LYS A 234 6.47 3.36 -5.65
CA LYS A 234 7.90 3.74 -5.75
C LYS A 234 8.80 2.58 -6.19
N ASN A 235 8.43 1.34 -5.88
CA ASN A 235 9.17 0.12 -6.18
C ASN A 235 8.28 -0.86 -6.97
N LYS A 236 7.54 -0.35 -7.95
CA LYS A 236 6.53 -1.10 -8.71
C LYS A 236 7.11 -2.36 -9.36
N ASP A 237 8.32 -2.28 -9.91
CA ASP A 237 8.98 -3.40 -10.57
C ASP A 237 9.24 -4.55 -9.58
N LEU A 238 9.76 -4.26 -8.38
CA LEU A 238 9.99 -5.26 -7.35
C LEU A 238 8.69 -5.92 -6.87
N TYR A 239 7.58 -5.19 -6.86
CA TYR A 239 6.26 -5.73 -6.54
C TYR A 239 5.82 -6.78 -7.56
N TYR A 240 5.93 -6.45 -8.85
CA TYR A 240 5.54 -7.38 -9.90
C TYR A 240 6.50 -8.55 -10.04
N ASP A 241 7.80 -8.35 -9.84
CA ASP A 241 8.80 -9.41 -9.81
C ASP A 241 8.51 -10.43 -8.70
N ALA A 242 8.19 -9.94 -7.49
CA ALA A 242 7.85 -10.80 -6.36
C ALA A 242 6.55 -11.60 -6.60
N LEU A 243 5.54 -10.97 -7.22
CA LEU A 243 4.32 -11.66 -7.62
C LEU A 243 4.58 -12.71 -8.70
N ALA A 244 5.32 -12.35 -9.76
CA ALA A 244 5.62 -13.27 -10.86
C ALA A 244 6.37 -14.51 -10.36
N GLN A 245 7.35 -14.36 -9.46
CA GLN A 245 8.05 -15.48 -8.85
C GLN A 245 7.11 -16.36 -8.01
N ALA A 246 6.27 -15.73 -7.19
CA ALA A 246 5.35 -16.47 -6.31
C ALA A 246 4.21 -17.17 -7.06
N GLN A 247 3.87 -16.75 -8.28
CA GLN A 247 2.81 -17.34 -9.10
C GLN A 247 3.22 -18.65 -9.81
N ILE A 248 4.53 -18.95 -9.89
CA ILE A 248 5.02 -20.17 -10.54
C ILE A 248 4.52 -21.40 -9.80
N GLY A 249 3.83 -22.30 -10.50
CA GLY A 249 3.26 -23.53 -9.91
C GLY A 249 1.99 -23.31 -9.08
N TRP A 250 1.39 -22.10 -9.09
CA TRP A 250 0.22 -21.80 -8.27
C TRP A 250 -0.98 -22.69 -8.58
N HIS A 251 -1.25 -23.01 -9.85
CA HIS A 251 -2.36 -23.89 -10.26
C HIS A 251 -2.20 -25.31 -9.73
N GLU A 252 -0.96 -25.78 -9.64
CA GLU A 252 -0.58 -27.12 -9.16
C GLU A 252 -0.45 -27.19 -7.63
N GLY A 253 -0.49 -26.05 -6.93
CA GLY A 253 -0.26 -25.98 -5.48
C GLY A 253 1.19 -26.25 -5.07
N THR A 254 2.14 -25.91 -5.94
CA THR A 254 3.60 -26.11 -5.74
C THR A 254 4.38 -24.79 -5.72
N GLU A 255 3.68 -23.69 -5.67
CA GLU A 255 4.26 -22.34 -5.64
C GLU A 255 5.10 -22.08 -4.38
N ASP A 256 6.12 -21.24 -4.54
CA ASP A 256 6.85 -20.65 -3.43
C ASP A 256 6.36 -19.19 -3.20
N VAL A 257 5.56 -18.98 -2.17
CA VAL A 257 5.01 -17.65 -1.83
C VAL A 257 6.00 -16.76 -1.05
N VAL A 258 7.16 -17.30 -0.64
CA VAL A 258 8.18 -16.58 0.16
C VAL A 258 8.66 -15.28 -0.49
N PRO A 259 8.92 -15.20 -1.81
CA PRO A 259 9.30 -13.93 -2.44
C PRO A 259 8.27 -12.81 -2.21
N PHE A 260 6.98 -13.11 -2.33
CA PHE A 260 5.93 -12.12 -2.10
C PHE A 260 5.76 -11.78 -0.61
N ILE A 261 5.90 -12.77 0.29
CA ILE A 261 5.92 -12.53 1.74
C ILE A 261 7.04 -11.55 2.10
N LYS A 262 8.28 -11.81 1.68
CA LYS A 262 9.43 -10.94 1.95
C LYS A 262 9.23 -9.53 1.41
N TYR A 263 8.70 -9.41 0.20
CA TYR A 263 8.39 -8.11 -0.38
C TYR A 263 7.38 -7.32 0.46
N LEU A 264 6.25 -7.94 0.82
CA LEU A 264 5.19 -7.26 1.56
C LEU A 264 5.65 -6.90 2.99
N LEU A 265 6.33 -7.81 3.69
CA LEU A 265 6.91 -7.55 5.01
C LEU A 265 7.96 -6.43 4.95
N GLY A 266 8.82 -6.42 3.93
CA GLY A 266 9.79 -5.36 3.70
C GLY A 266 9.11 -3.99 3.50
N THR A 267 8.00 -3.95 2.76
CA THR A 267 7.18 -2.75 2.54
C THR A 267 6.56 -2.26 3.84
N ILE A 268 5.99 -3.16 4.65
CA ILE A 268 5.41 -2.84 5.96
C ILE A 268 6.48 -2.29 6.91
N LEU A 269 7.64 -2.96 7.01
CA LEU A 269 8.75 -2.51 7.86
C LEU A 269 9.27 -1.13 7.42
N ALA A 270 9.39 -0.89 6.11
CA ALA A 270 9.78 0.42 5.60
C ALA A 270 8.74 1.51 5.92
N ALA A 271 7.46 1.17 6.01
CA ALA A 271 6.42 2.10 6.46
C ALA A 271 6.57 2.43 7.95
N TYR A 272 6.84 1.44 8.81
CA TYR A 272 7.11 1.68 10.22
C TYR A 272 8.33 2.56 10.46
N LYS A 273 9.41 2.36 9.71
CA LYS A 273 10.60 3.21 9.78
C LYS A 273 10.31 4.65 9.38
N ASP A 274 9.55 4.86 8.29
CA ASP A 274 9.13 6.21 7.91
C ASP A 274 8.22 6.85 8.98
N PHE A 275 7.38 6.07 9.64
CA PHE A 275 6.56 6.55 10.76
C PHE A 275 7.43 7.02 11.91
N GLU A 276 8.41 6.23 12.34
CA GLU A 276 9.36 6.59 13.40
C GLU A 276 10.12 7.86 13.05
N ASP A 277 10.67 7.97 11.83
CA ASP A 277 11.37 9.15 11.33
C ASP A 277 10.49 10.42 11.39
N ARG A 278 9.21 10.31 10.99
CA ARG A 278 8.27 11.43 11.05
C ARG A 278 7.96 11.83 12.49
N MET A 279 7.75 10.87 13.39
CA MET A 279 7.47 11.15 14.80
C MET A 279 8.67 11.78 15.49
N ALA A 280 9.91 11.34 15.22
CA ALA A 280 11.13 11.94 15.74
C ALA A 280 11.30 13.42 15.31
N LEU A 281 10.82 13.80 14.12
CA LEU A 281 10.81 15.21 13.68
C LEU A 281 9.78 16.06 14.43
N VAL A 282 8.64 15.46 14.79
CA VAL A 282 7.55 16.14 15.51
C VAL A 282 7.87 16.31 17.00
N GLU A 283 8.53 15.32 17.63
CA GLU A 283 8.87 15.32 19.08
C GLU A 283 9.63 16.57 19.54
N THR A 284 10.40 17.17 18.66
CA THR A 284 11.32 18.25 19.04
C THR A 284 10.76 19.66 18.87
N LYS A 285 9.50 19.86 18.42
CA LYS A 285 8.93 21.18 18.05
C LYS A 285 9.92 22.06 17.28
N LEU A 286 10.66 21.45 16.38
CA LEU A 286 11.76 22.10 15.67
C LEU A 286 11.25 23.18 14.70
N PRO A 287 11.97 24.29 14.54
CA PRO A 287 11.74 25.20 13.41
C PRO A 287 11.84 24.46 12.07
N ALA A 288 11.06 24.91 11.08
CA ALA A 288 11.04 24.30 9.74
C ALA A 288 12.46 24.06 9.15
N LEU A 289 13.39 24.96 9.40
CA LEU A 289 14.78 24.82 8.98
C LEU A 289 15.46 23.59 9.58
N GLU A 290 15.24 23.34 10.87
CA GLU A 290 15.87 22.21 11.57
C GLU A 290 15.19 20.88 11.19
N MET A 291 13.87 20.88 10.97
CA MET A 291 13.17 19.71 10.46
C MET A 291 13.72 19.29 9.09
N VAL A 292 13.85 20.24 8.16
CA VAL A 292 14.39 19.97 6.82
C VAL A 292 15.87 19.57 6.89
N ARG A 293 16.65 20.16 7.80
CA ARG A 293 18.04 19.77 8.04
C ARG A 293 18.15 18.31 8.49
N ARG A 294 17.36 17.88 9.46
CA ARG A 294 17.35 16.48 9.94
C ARG A 294 16.84 15.52 8.86
N ALA A 295 15.76 15.85 8.17
CA ALA A 295 15.26 15.07 7.07
C ALA A 295 16.30 14.88 5.95
N SER A 296 17.08 15.93 5.64
CA SER A 296 18.16 15.84 4.65
C SER A 296 19.37 15.04 5.15
N LYS A 297 19.64 14.99 6.47
CA LYS A 297 20.73 14.19 7.06
C LYS A 297 20.50 12.68 6.88
N ASN A 298 19.27 12.23 6.90
CA ASN A 298 18.90 10.81 6.76
C ASN A 298 18.87 10.34 5.29
N ARG A 299 19.18 11.25 4.32
CA ARG A 299 19.23 10.89 2.89
C ARG A 299 20.67 10.66 2.44
N ILE A 300 20.86 9.52 1.77
CA ILE A 300 22.11 9.15 1.13
C ILE A 300 22.01 9.50 -0.36
N GLY A 301 22.96 10.29 -0.88
CA GLY A 301 23.00 10.68 -2.28
C GLY A 301 22.09 11.85 -2.63
N ARG A 302 21.54 11.85 -3.85
CA ARG A 302 20.70 12.93 -4.37
C ARG A 302 19.25 12.75 -3.94
N PHE A 303 18.59 13.85 -3.57
CA PHE A 303 17.17 13.87 -3.21
C PHE A 303 16.47 15.10 -3.81
N LYS A 304 15.14 15.04 -3.94
CA LYS A 304 14.30 16.14 -4.43
C LYS A 304 13.52 16.80 -3.29
N LYS A 305 12.92 17.96 -3.55
CA LYS A 305 11.98 18.60 -2.62
C LYS A 305 10.86 17.65 -2.19
N GLN A 306 10.39 16.82 -3.10
CA GLN A 306 9.33 15.83 -2.85
C GLN A 306 9.74 14.82 -1.76
N ASP A 307 11.00 14.37 -1.76
CA ASP A 307 11.51 13.45 -0.74
C ASP A 307 11.51 14.08 0.66
N ILE A 308 11.80 15.39 0.76
CA ILE A 308 11.72 16.14 2.03
C ILE A 308 10.27 16.35 2.45
N ARG A 309 9.36 16.62 1.50
CA ARG A 309 7.94 16.76 1.77
C ARG A 309 7.34 15.49 2.35
N GLU A 310 7.74 14.33 1.84
CA GLU A 310 7.31 13.02 2.37
C GLU A 310 7.73 12.82 3.83
N LEU A 311 8.91 13.30 4.22
CA LEU A 311 9.41 13.21 5.60
C LEU A 311 8.89 14.34 6.51
N CYS A 312 8.57 15.49 5.96
CA CYS A 312 8.09 16.66 6.70
C CYS A 312 6.69 17.08 6.21
N PRO A 313 5.67 16.20 6.28
CA PRO A 313 4.36 16.44 5.70
C PRO A 313 3.59 17.59 6.37
N THR A 314 3.94 17.95 7.59
CA THR A 314 3.36 19.07 8.34
C THR A 314 3.84 20.44 7.87
N LEU A 315 4.92 20.50 7.08
CA LEU A 315 5.43 21.74 6.52
C LEU A 315 4.77 22.08 5.19
N SER A 316 4.49 23.37 4.98
CA SER A 316 4.08 23.87 3.67
C SER A 316 5.23 23.80 2.66
N ASP A 317 4.91 23.70 1.36
CA ASP A 317 5.89 23.72 0.27
C ASP A 317 6.81 24.95 0.34
N SER A 318 6.24 26.13 0.66
CA SER A 318 7.00 27.37 0.84
C SER A 318 7.97 27.32 2.02
N SER A 319 7.58 26.67 3.12
CA SER A 319 8.45 26.46 4.28
C SER A 319 9.61 25.52 3.95
N ILE A 320 9.36 24.44 3.23
CA ILE A 320 10.38 23.49 2.77
C ILE A 320 11.35 24.17 1.80
N GLU A 321 10.84 24.91 0.81
CA GLU A 321 11.67 25.66 -0.15
C GLU A 321 12.51 26.74 0.54
N GLY A 322 11.93 27.44 1.50
CA GLY A 322 12.65 28.43 2.30
C GLY A 322 13.79 27.81 3.12
N ALA A 323 13.53 26.65 3.73
CA ALA A 323 14.52 25.92 4.50
C ALA A 323 15.64 25.35 3.60
N LEU A 324 15.30 24.71 2.48
CA LEU A 324 16.28 24.22 1.51
C LEU A 324 17.20 25.33 0.97
N ARG A 325 16.63 26.51 0.67
CA ARG A 325 17.43 27.68 0.25
C ARG A 325 18.43 28.12 1.34
N LYS A 326 18.00 28.14 2.60
CA LYS A 326 18.85 28.48 3.73
C LYS A 326 19.99 27.48 3.93
N LEU A 327 19.69 26.17 3.80
CA LEU A 327 20.70 25.10 3.91
C LEU A 327 21.69 25.13 2.75
N VAL A 328 21.27 25.49 1.55
CA VAL A 328 22.18 25.71 0.41
C VAL A 328 23.03 26.94 0.64
N ALA A 329 22.48 28.05 1.12
CA ALA A 329 23.23 29.27 1.43
C ALA A 329 24.22 29.05 2.59
N ALA A 330 23.93 28.18 3.54
CA ALA A 330 24.81 27.79 4.64
C ALA A 330 25.89 26.76 4.20
N GLY A 331 25.90 26.31 2.95
CA GLY A 331 26.87 25.33 2.46
C GLY A 331 26.64 23.89 2.97
N GLU A 332 25.50 23.60 3.62
CA GLU A 332 25.17 22.27 4.11
C GLU A 332 24.64 21.37 2.98
N LEU A 333 23.99 21.97 1.98
CA LEU A 333 23.47 21.31 0.80
C LEU A 333 23.99 21.97 -0.48
N LYS A 334 24.16 21.18 -1.53
CA LYS A 334 24.35 21.67 -2.90
C LYS A 334 23.11 21.42 -3.72
N LYS A 335 22.72 22.41 -4.53
CA LYS A 335 21.59 22.35 -5.45
C LYS A 335 22.09 22.13 -6.86
N GLU A 336 21.52 21.17 -7.60
CA GLU A 336 21.75 20.92 -9.02
C GLU A 336 20.44 20.92 -9.80
N GLY A 337 20.51 21.32 -11.06
CA GLY A 337 19.35 21.35 -11.97
C GLY A 337 18.47 22.60 -11.79
N LYS A 338 17.44 22.71 -12.64
CA LYS A 338 16.44 23.79 -12.64
C LYS A 338 15.03 23.22 -12.79
N GLY A 339 14.03 23.90 -12.22
CA GLY A 339 12.62 23.53 -12.30
C GLY A 339 12.35 22.13 -11.74
N LYS A 340 11.63 21.29 -12.48
CA LYS A 340 11.25 19.93 -12.07
C LYS A 340 12.44 18.97 -11.88
N ASN A 341 13.60 19.28 -12.47
CA ASN A 341 14.82 18.48 -12.38
C ASN A 341 15.76 18.94 -11.26
N THR A 342 15.30 19.83 -10.36
CA THR A 342 16.08 20.27 -9.22
C THR A 342 16.27 19.14 -8.23
N CYS A 343 17.52 18.85 -7.88
CA CYS A 343 17.91 17.94 -6.81
C CYS A 343 18.92 18.60 -5.86
N TYR A 344 19.01 18.00 -4.68
CA TYR A 344 19.90 18.44 -3.60
C TYR A 344 20.74 17.26 -3.14
N PHE A 345 21.94 17.53 -2.62
CA PHE A 345 22.79 16.56 -1.95
C PHE A 345 23.64 17.24 -0.89
N ARG A 346 24.07 16.48 0.09
CA ARG A 346 24.92 16.99 1.16
C ARG A 346 26.32 17.26 0.64
N LEU A 347 26.91 18.35 1.13
CA LEU A 347 28.33 18.54 1.11
C LEU A 347 28.87 17.92 2.42
N ASN A 348 29.73 16.90 2.30
CA ASN A 348 30.34 16.24 3.46
C ASN A 348 31.11 17.22 4.31
#